data_a41168682acd6d59af19eede3e576b9b
#
_entry.id   a41168682acd6d59af19eede3e576b9b
#
_cell.length_a   1.000
_cell.length_b   1.000
_cell.length_c   1.000
_cell.angle_alpha   90.00
_cell.angle_beta   90.00
_cell.angle_gamma   90.00
#
_symmetry.space_group_name_H-M   'P 1'
#
loop_
_entity.id
_entity.type
_entity.pdbx_description
1 polymer ?
#
loop_
_entity_poly.entity_id
_entity_poly.type
_entity_poly.pdbx_seq_one_letter_code
_entity_poly.pdbx_strand_id
1 'polypeptide(L)'
;MPPFEHTFGFYRASKYYLRLYIGPGFDYNDPQGITAVKLKELDDPKTKKDDDELTVFAVNSGSGQIVYNIGLSAVKLYGNEKIFSQPKGITANEDGLVCVADFGNKRVVKLQYAKGKLEMIGEIQLPGRPFDVCLDSKNNLYITDYDNSKIYIYSPMDSLLKSFGREGQSYGEIFHPMGIEVIDTDAPNNYYHEDFIVVTDNDGKRISRFTTSGRFLNSIYSFEIGLAEATFLYCAVDYFGNIYVTDEKNDQIHKFDRNLTYIISEGRTGVGQGEFHSPRGITIGRRYGQVFITEKEGGQYLWISIDAIFVGCFPSVFSAKQPGTTLALYVTAEARIDIDIYNQAGEKIGNLIDGLKKPPGEVLIVWDGLDKNGNVVPPGEYEFRITIRARHGHGAKVKKYLRGVVKCIAS
;
A
#
# COMPACT_ATOMS: atom_id res chain seq x y z
N MET A 1 15.25 7.11 -2.92
CA MET A 1 14.93 5.78 -2.40
C MET A 1 13.44 5.56 -2.51
N PRO A 2 13.08 4.34 -2.74
CA PRO A 2 11.73 3.91 -2.97
C PRO A 2 10.79 4.18 -1.79
N PRO A 3 9.46 4.20 -2.00
CA PRO A 3 8.48 4.25 -0.93
C PRO A 3 8.49 3.01 -0.03
N PHE A 4 9.31 2.00 -0.35
CA PHE A 4 9.49 0.80 0.46
C PHE A 4 10.90 0.65 0.97
N GLU A 5 11.04 0.07 2.17
CA GLU A 5 12.30 -0.37 2.75
C GLU A 5 12.29 -1.87 2.96
N HIS A 6 13.42 -2.52 2.63
CA HIS A 6 13.64 -3.91 2.96
C HIS A 6 14.00 -4.07 4.44
N THR A 7 13.51 -5.14 5.03
CA THR A 7 13.93 -5.55 6.38
C THR A 7 15.34 -6.10 6.36
N PHE A 8 16.04 -6.01 7.49
CA PHE A 8 17.26 -6.80 7.69
C PHE A 8 16.89 -8.28 7.78
N GLY A 9 17.56 -9.13 7.01
CA GLY A 9 17.34 -10.57 7.02
C GLY A 9 16.46 -11.09 5.89
N PHE A 10 15.47 -11.93 6.22
CA PHE A 10 14.61 -12.58 5.23
C PHE A 10 13.52 -11.64 4.74
N TYR A 11 13.77 -10.94 3.66
CA TYR A 11 12.79 -10.06 3.02
C TYR A 11 12.08 -10.72 1.81
N ARG A 12 12.58 -11.87 1.35
CA ARG A 12 11.96 -12.65 0.27
C ARG A 12 11.63 -14.06 0.72
N ALA A 13 10.37 -14.45 0.51
CA ALA A 13 9.92 -15.83 0.61
C ALA A 13 10.31 -16.56 -0.68
N SER A 14 11.60 -16.91 -0.83
CA SER A 14 12.06 -17.68 -1.98
C SER A 14 11.65 -19.16 -1.87
N LYS A 15 11.59 -19.85 -3.01
CA LYS A 15 11.36 -21.29 -3.08
C LYS A 15 12.32 -22.08 -2.17
N TYR A 16 13.59 -21.66 -2.10
CA TYR A 16 14.58 -22.29 -1.23
C TYR A 16 14.17 -22.22 0.24
N TYR A 17 13.79 -21.03 0.74
CA TYR A 17 13.41 -20.86 2.14
C TYR A 17 12.11 -21.57 2.47
N LEU A 18 11.09 -21.49 1.63
CA LEU A 18 9.83 -22.19 1.92
C LEU A 18 10.00 -23.70 1.93
N ARG A 19 10.89 -24.26 1.11
CA ARG A 19 11.22 -25.70 1.15
C ARG A 19 11.87 -26.14 2.46
N LEU A 20 12.58 -25.28 3.16
CA LEU A 20 13.13 -25.59 4.48
C LEU A 20 12.03 -25.78 5.54
N TYR A 21 10.92 -25.04 5.43
CA TYR A 21 9.81 -25.07 6.39
C TYR A 21 8.70 -26.03 5.98
N ILE A 22 8.37 -26.09 4.71
CA ILE A 22 7.25 -26.88 4.18
C ILE A 22 7.70 -28.27 3.75
N GLY A 23 8.88 -28.38 3.16
CA GLY A 23 9.45 -29.61 2.61
C GLY A 23 9.91 -29.49 1.15
N PRO A 24 10.74 -30.43 0.68
CA PRO A 24 11.40 -30.34 -0.62
C PRO A 24 10.45 -30.38 -1.83
N GLY A 25 9.23 -30.89 -1.64
CA GLY A 25 8.19 -30.94 -2.69
C GLY A 25 7.45 -29.62 -2.93
N PHE A 26 7.66 -28.59 -2.11
CA PHE A 26 7.00 -27.31 -2.32
C PHE A 26 7.50 -26.62 -3.60
N ASP A 27 6.56 -26.07 -4.36
CA ASP A 27 6.84 -25.18 -5.49
C ASP A 27 5.82 -24.05 -5.57
N TYR A 28 6.26 -22.91 -6.07
CA TYR A 28 5.36 -21.85 -6.48
C TYR A 28 4.69 -22.24 -7.80
N ASN A 29 3.37 -22.12 -7.80
CA ASN A 29 2.57 -22.38 -8.99
C ASN A 29 1.47 -21.31 -9.06
N ASP A 30 1.72 -20.24 -9.79
CA ASP A 30 0.81 -19.11 -9.95
C ASP A 30 0.39 -18.47 -8.60
N PRO A 31 1.33 -17.91 -7.77
CA PRO A 31 0.95 -17.17 -6.56
C PRO A 31 0.03 -16.00 -6.90
N GLN A 32 -0.98 -15.77 -6.05
CA GLN A 32 -2.00 -14.74 -6.28
C GLN A 32 -2.20 -13.88 -5.01
N GLY A 33 -3.42 -13.73 -4.53
CA GLY A 33 -3.76 -12.90 -3.38
C GLY A 33 -3.00 -13.23 -2.10
N ILE A 34 -2.85 -12.24 -1.25
CA ILE A 34 -2.18 -12.32 0.05
C ILE A 34 -2.90 -11.44 1.05
N THR A 35 -3.00 -11.89 2.29
CA THR A 35 -3.49 -11.08 3.40
C THR A 35 -2.63 -11.29 4.64
N ALA A 36 -2.54 -10.29 5.49
CA ALA A 36 -1.80 -10.35 6.74
C ALA A 36 -2.62 -9.74 7.87
N VAL A 37 -2.77 -10.47 8.95
CA VAL A 37 -3.61 -10.08 10.08
C VAL A 37 -2.95 -10.44 11.41
N LYS A 38 -3.12 -9.60 12.42
CA LYS A 38 -2.79 -9.95 13.80
C LYS A 38 -3.93 -10.79 14.38
N LEU A 39 -3.67 -12.07 14.62
CA LEU A 39 -4.68 -12.97 15.17
C LEU A 39 -4.78 -12.79 16.68
N LYS A 40 -5.99 -12.62 17.20
CA LYS A 40 -6.25 -12.55 18.66
C LYS A 40 -5.78 -13.80 19.41
N GLU A 41 -5.83 -14.97 18.76
CA GLU A 41 -5.38 -16.23 19.35
C GLU A 41 -3.89 -16.24 19.68
N LEU A 42 -3.08 -15.48 18.93
CA LEU A 42 -1.62 -15.41 19.09
C LEU A 42 -1.19 -14.25 20.00
N ASP A 43 -2.10 -13.35 20.35
CA ASP A 43 -1.82 -12.20 21.20
C ASP A 43 -1.75 -12.64 22.67
N ASP A 44 -0.66 -12.32 23.36
CA ASP A 44 -0.54 -12.58 24.80
C ASP A 44 -1.17 -11.43 25.61
N PRO A 45 -2.37 -11.63 26.20
CA PRO A 45 -3.06 -10.59 26.95
C PRO A 45 -2.33 -10.13 28.21
N LYS A 46 -1.28 -10.84 28.63
CA LYS A 46 -0.48 -10.50 29.83
C LYS A 46 0.64 -9.53 29.50
N THR A 47 1.02 -9.39 28.25
CA THR A 47 2.04 -8.44 27.84
C THR A 47 1.38 -7.14 27.35
N LYS A 48 1.79 -6.00 27.95
CA LYS A 48 1.43 -4.67 27.43
C LYS A 48 2.29 -4.27 26.22
N LYS A 49 3.28 -5.09 25.84
CA LYS A 49 4.06 -4.91 24.64
C LYS A 49 3.30 -5.60 23.52
N ASP A 50 2.73 -4.77 22.67
CA ASP A 50 2.26 -5.21 21.39
C ASP A 50 3.48 -5.50 20.50
N ASP A 51 3.54 -6.71 20.01
CA ASP A 51 4.50 -7.09 18.98
C ASP A 51 3.94 -6.74 17.59
N ASP A 52 4.80 -6.77 16.60
CA ASP A 52 4.45 -6.52 15.20
C ASP A 52 4.25 -7.83 14.41
N GLU A 53 4.01 -8.93 15.12
CA GLU A 53 3.83 -10.24 14.51
C GLU A 53 2.49 -10.33 13.77
N LEU A 54 2.55 -10.73 12.51
CA LEU A 54 1.38 -10.94 11.66
C LEU A 54 1.35 -12.39 11.16
N THR A 55 0.15 -12.95 11.12
CA THR A 55 -0.11 -14.17 10.35
C THR A 55 -0.44 -13.80 8.92
N VAL A 56 0.32 -14.34 8.00
CA VAL A 56 0.19 -14.13 6.55
C VAL A 56 -0.46 -15.35 5.93
N PHE A 57 -1.46 -15.12 5.09
CA PHE A 57 -2.10 -16.15 4.26
C PHE A 57 -1.91 -15.76 2.81
N ALA A 58 -1.34 -16.64 2.00
CA ALA A 58 -1.08 -16.40 0.58
C ALA A 58 -1.62 -17.55 -0.28
N VAL A 59 -2.16 -17.21 -1.43
CA VAL A 59 -2.73 -18.15 -2.39
C VAL A 59 -1.64 -18.67 -3.34
N ASN A 60 -1.43 -19.98 -3.42
CA ASN A 60 -0.66 -20.67 -4.45
C ASN A 60 -1.64 -21.32 -5.44
N SER A 61 -2.16 -20.49 -6.37
CA SER A 61 -3.35 -20.71 -7.17
C SER A 61 -3.31 -21.99 -8.00
N GLY A 62 -2.23 -22.19 -8.76
CA GLY A 62 -2.10 -23.33 -9.66
C GLY A 62 -1.98 -24.69 -8.95
N SER A 63 -1.69 -24.68 -7.64
CA SER A 63 -1.69 -25.89 -6.80
C SER A 63 -2.93 -26.01 -5.92
N GLY A 64 -3.86 -25.05 -6.01
CA GLY A 64 -5.07 -25.02 -5.16
C GLY A 64 -4.73 -24.96 -3.67
N GLN A 65 -3.68 -24.21 -3.27
CA GLN A 65 -3.17 -24.19 -1.91
C GLN A 65 -3.18 -22.80 -1.30
N ILE A 66 -3.36 -22.76 0.02
CA ILE A 66 -3.09 -21.61 0.88
C ILE A 66 -1.81 -21.90 1.65
N VAL A 67 -0.84 -20.99 1.54
CA VAL A 67 0.40 -20.99 2.31
C VAL A 67 0.21 -20.04 3.49
N TYR A 68 0.52 -20.47 4.72
CA TYR A 68 0.38 -19.59 5.88
C TYR A 68 1.42 -19.88 6.95
N ASN A 69 1.84 -18.84 7.69
CA ASN A 69 2.76 -18.98 8.81
C ASN A 69 2.01 -19.21 10.13
N ILE A 70 2.70 -19.83 11.07
CA ILE A 70 2.30 -19.93 12.47
C ILE A 70 3.41 -19.27 13.28
N GLY A 71 3.18 -18.03 13.67
CA GLY A 71 4.24 -17.23 14.24
C GLY A 71 5.47 -17.17 13.33
N LEU A 72 6.63 -16.98 13.92
CA LEU A 72 7.92 -16.97 13.19
C LEU A 72 8.51 -18.39 12.97
N SER A 73 7.88 -19.44 13.48
CA SER A 73 8.50 -20.75 13.64
C SER A 73 8.09 -21.80 12.61
N ALA A 74 6.97 -21.65 11.95
CA ALA A 74 6.45 -22.64 11.02
C ALA A 74 5.68 -22.03 9.85
N VAL A 75 5.73 -22.71 8.71
CA VAL A 75 4.89 -22.44 7.54
C VAL A 75 4.14 -23.71 7.19
N LYS A 76 2.84 -23.58 6.90
CA LYS A 76 1.95 -24.69 6.56
C LYS A 76 1.23 -24.47 5.24
N LEU A 77 0.67 -25.55 4.74
CA LEU A 77 -0.20 -25.59 3.58
C LEU A 77 -1.59 -26.06 3.97
N TYR A 78 -2.60 -25.48 3.32
CA TYR A 78 -3.98 -25.96 3.35
C TYR A 78 -4.52 -26.06 1.93
N GLY A 79 -5.26 -27.12 1.63
CA GLY A 79 -5.93 -27.30 0.35
C GLY A 79 -5.08 -28.06 -0.69
N ASN A 80 -5.69 -28.28 -1.83
CA ASN A 80 -5.15 -28.88 -3.03
C ASN A 80 -6.14 -28.66 -4.19
N GLU A 81 -5.82 -29.10 -5.40
CA GLU A 81 -6.65 -28.93 -6.61
C GLU A 81 -8.04 -29.60 -6.55
N LYS A 82 -8.29 -30.49 -5.57
CA LYS A 82 -9.63 -31.06 -5.34
C LYS A 82 -10.50 -30.15 -4.47
N ILE A 83 -9.88 -29.29 -3.65
CA ILE A 83 -10.59 -28.36 -2.75
C ILE A 83 -10.79 -27.04 -3.46
N PHE A 84 -9.76 -26.51 -4.12
CA PHE A 84 -9.80 -25.21 -4.81
C PHE A 84 -9.49 -25.38 -6.29
N SER A 85 -10.13 -24.57 -7.11
CA SER A 85 -9.84 -24.45 -8.54
C SER A 85 -9.43 -23.01 -8.86
N GLN A 86 -8.16 -22.80 -9.17
CA GLN A 86 -7.60 -21.48 -9.48
C GLN A 86 -7.99 -20.40 -8.45
N PRO A 87 -7.82 -20.61 -7.15
CA PRO A 87 -8.14 -19.60 -6.15
C PRO A 87 -7.32 -18.32 -6.42
N LYS A 88 -7.93 -17.15 -6.23
CA LYS A 88 -7.30 -15.85 -6.53
C LYS A 88 -7.12 -15.04 -5.26
N GLY A 89 -8.09 -14.26 -4.87
CA GLY A 89 -8.03 -13.37 -3.71
C GLY A 89 -8.21 -14.08 -2.37
N ILE A 90 -7.74 -13.46 -1.30
CA ILE A 90 -7.84 -13.96 0.06
C ILE A 90 -7.88 -12.80 1.05
N THR A 91 -8.74 -12.89 2.05
CA THR A 91 -8.80 -11.95 3.17
C THR A 91 -8.94 -12.69 4.49
N ALA A 92 -8.55 -12.06 5.60
CA ALA A 92 -8.70 -12.61 6.94
C ALA A 92 -9.01 -11.52 7.96
N ASN A 93 -9.70 -11.89 9.05
CA ASN A 93 -9.89 -11.02 10.21
C ASN A 93 -9.12 -11.52 11.45
N GLU A 94 -9.08 -10.69 12.47
CA GLU A 94 -8.36 -10.97 13.73
C GLU A 94 -8.93 -12.15 14.54
N ASP A 95 -10.17 -12.56 14.28
CA ASP A 95 -10.82 -13.73 14.90
C ASP A 95 -10.52 -15.04 14.16
N GLY A 96 -9.69 -14.98 13.11
CA GLY A 96 -9.23 -16.15 12.35
C GLY A 96 -10.18 -16.60 11.24
N LEU A 97 -11.23 -15.83 10.90
CA LEU A 97 -11.99 -16.05 9.68
C LEU A 97 -11.10 -15.74 8.47
N VAL A 98 -10.99 -16.70 7.56
CA VAL A 98 -10.26 -16.55 6.28
C VAL A 98 -11.23 -16.83 5.13
N CYS A 99 -11.36 -15.89 4.20
CA CYS A 99 -12.22 -16.03 3.02
C CYS A 99 -11.35 -16.08 1.77
N VAL A 100 -11.63 -17.04 0.89
CA VAL A 100 -10.84 -17.32 -0.33
C VAL A 100 -11.75 -17.25 -1.55
N ALA A 101 -11.40 -16.42 -2.52
CA ALA A 101 -12.05 -16.38 -3.83
C ALA A 101 -11.64 -17.61 -4.65
N ASP A 102 -12.46 -18.64 -4.66
CA ASP A 102 -12.25 -19.89 -5.41
C ASP A 102 -12.78 -19.71 -6.85
N PHE A 103 -11.96 -18.99 -7.63
CA PHE A 103 -12.30 -18.42 -8.93
C PHE A 103 -12.87 -19.47 -9.91
N GLY A 104 -12.19 -20.59 -10.07
CA GLY A 104 -12.61 -21.64 -11.01
C GLY A 104 -13.92 -22.34 -10.60
N ASN A 105 -14.21 -22.38 -9.30
CA ASN A 105 -15.44 -23.00 -8.76
C ASN A 105 -16.59 -22.01 -8.53
N LYS A 106 -16.44 -20.74 -8.88
CA LYS A 106 -17.46 -19.67 -8.76
C LYS A 106 -18.01 -19.54 -7.34
N ARG A 107 -17.15 -19.60 -6.34
CA ARG A 107 -17.56 -19.51 -4.93
C ARG A 107 -16.52 -18.78 -4.09
N VAL A 108 -16.92 -18.30 -2.94
CA VAL A 108 -15.99 -17.93 -1.87
C VAL A 108 -16.03 -19.03 -0.81
N VAL A 109 -14.86 -19.56 -0.46
CA VAL A 109 -14.72 -20.54 0.61
C VAL A 109 -14.36 -19.81 1.90
N LYS A 110 -15.05 -20.15 2.99
CA LYS A 110 -14.82 -19.65 4.35
C LYS A 110 -14.08 -20.69 5.17
N LEU A 111 -12.94 -20.30 5.73
CA LEU A 111 -12.12 -21.12 6.59
C LEU A 111 -12.04 -20.48 7.97
N GLN A 112 -11.87 -21.29 9.00
CA GLN A 112 -11.52 -20.84 10.35
C GLN A 112 -10.11 -21.26 10.69
N TYR A 113 -9.27 -20.30 11.03
CA TYR A 113 -7.98 -20.54 11.64
C TYR A 113 -8.18 -20.74 13.15
N ALA A 114 -7.69 -21.85 13.68
CA ALA A 114 -7.65 -22.13 15.11
C ALA A 114 -6.49 -23.09 15.44
N LYS A 115 -5.73 -22.80 16.48
CA LYS A 115 -4.62 -23.63 16.98
C LYS A 115 -3.63 -24.06 15.90
N GLY A 116 -3.31 -23.12 15.01
CA GLY A 116 -2.36 -23.36 13.91
C GLY A 116 -2.91 -24.22 12.77
N LYS A 117 -4.22 -24.35 12.62
CA LYS A 117 -4.88 -25.12 11.53
C LYS A 117 -5.96 -24.29 10.88
N LEU A 118 -6.18 -24.54 9.59
CA LEU A 118 -7.33 -24.05 8.83
C LEU A 118 -8.34 -25.18 8.66
N GLU A 119 -9.61 -24.88 8.89
CA GLU A 119 -10.72 -25.81 8.67
C GLU A 119 -11.82 -25.08 7.87
N MET A 120 -12.42 -25.76 6.89
CA MET A 120 -13.52 -25.21 6.10
C MET A 120 -14.80 -25.16 6.96
N ILE A 121 -15.41 -23.99 7.04
CA ILE A 121 -16.62 -23.73 7.83
C ILE A 121 -17.85 -23.41 6.96
N GLY A 122 -17.66 -23.10 5.68
CA GLY A 122 -18.76 -22.78 4.77
C GLY A 122 -18.28 -22.26 3.42
N GLU A 123 -19.25 -21.95 2.57
CA GLU A 123 -19.01 -21.36 1.26
C GLU A 123 -20.20 -20.49 0.81
N ILE A 124 -19.93 -19.52 -0.04
CA ILE A 124 -20.91 -18.67 -0.72
C ILE A 124 -20.79 -18.94 -2.22
N GLN A 125 -21.85 -19.48 -2.82
CA GLN A 125 -21.94 -19.66 -4.27
C GLN A 125 -22.23 -18.34 -4.97
N LEU A 126 -21.59 -18.09 -6.09
CA LEU A 126 -21.72 -16.86 -6.89
C LEU A 126 -22.16 -17.17 -8.32
N PRO A 127 -22.85 -16.23 -8.98
CA PRO A 127 -23.26 -16.42 -10.38
C PRO A 127 -22.07 -16.41 -11.35
N GLY A 128 -21.00 -15.66 -11.03
CA GLY A 128 -19.76 -15.58 -11.81
C GLY A 128 -18.52 -15.93 -10.98
N ARG A 129 -17.37 -15.75 -11.57
CA ARG A 129 -16.08 -16.07 -10.94
C ARG A 129 -15.61 -14.95 -10.02
N PRO A 130 -15.47 -15.18 -8.70
CA PRO A 130 -14.89 -14.20 -7.79
C PRO A 130 -13.39 -14.04 -8.04
N PHE A 131 -12.91 -12.79 -8.26
CA PHE A 131 -11.49 -12.56 -8.40
C PHE A 131 -10.84 -12.26 -7.06
N ASP A 132 -11.38 -11.32 -6.30
CA ASP A 132 -10.82 -10.92 -5.01
C ASP A 132 -11.89 -10.67 -3.96
N VAL A 133 -11.46 -10.66 -2.70
CA VAL A 133 -12.33 -10.50 -1.52
C VAL A 133 -11.65 -9.64 -0.46
N CYS A 134 -12.43 -8.80 0.22
CA CYS A 134 -11.98 -8.08 1.40
C CYS A 134 -13.08 -7.98 2.46
N LEU A 135 -12.70 -7.71 3.72
CA LEU A 135 -13.61 -7.56 4.86
C LEU A 135 -13.56 -6.12 5.37
N ASP A 136 -14.74 -5.54 5.68
CA ASP A 136 -14.81 -4.29 6.43
C ASP A 136 -14.65 -4.52 7.95
N SER A 137 -14.67 -3.45 8.75
CA SER A 137 -14.54 -3.51 10.22
C SER A 137 -15.70 -4.26 10.90
N LYS A 138 -16.82 -4.44 10.21
CA LYS A 138 -18.01 -5.17 10.66
C LYS A 138 -18.06 -6.61 10.16
N ASN A 139 -16.98 -7.05 9.50
CA ASN A 139 -16.86 -8.35 8.85
C ASN A 139 -17.89 -8.56 7.72
N ASN A 140 -18.38 -7.50 7.08
CA ASN A 140 -19.07 -7.66 5.82
C ASN A 140 -18.04 -8.02 4.74
N LEU A 141 -18.40 -8.99 3.91
CA LEU A 141 -17.53 -9.51 2.85
C LEU A 141 -17.84 -8.84 1.52
N TYR A 142 -16.88 -8.18 0.95
CA TYR A 142 -16.93 -7.57 -0.38
C TYR A 142 -16.26 -8.51 -1.38
N ILE A 143 -16.89 -8.74 -2.52
CA ILE A 143 -16.47 -9.74 -3.52
C ILE A 143 -16.55 -9.11 -4.90
N THR A 144 -15.46 -9.16 -5.66
CA THR A 144 -15.47 -8.85 -7.09
C THR A 144 -15.93 -10.06 -7.89
N ASP A 145 -16.97 -9.88 -8.72
CA ASP A 145 -17.41 -10.88 -9.70
C ASP A 145 -16.91 -10.47 -11.09
N TYR A 146 -15.86 -11.14 -11.52
CA TYR A 146 -15.15 -10.85 -12.77
C TYR A 146 -16.06 -11.00 -13.99
N ASP A 147 -16.85 -12.08 -14.06
CA ASP A 147 -17.68 -12.41 -15.23
C ASP A 147 -18.87 -11.46 -15.39
N ASN A 148 -19.47 -11.03 -14.27
CA ASN A 148 -20.70 -10.23 -14.30
C ASN A 148 -20.45 -8.74 -14.06
N SER A 149 -19.20 -8.30 -13.93
CA SER A 149 -18.86 -6.89 -13.70
C SER A 149 -19.58 -6.29 -12.48
N LYS A 150 -19.62 -7.05 -11.37
CA LYS A 150 -20.32 -6.72 -10.14
C LYS A 150 -19.43 -6.75 -8.92
N ILE A 151 -19.84 -5.99 -7.91
CA ILE A 151 -19.36 -6.11 -6.55
C ILE A 151 -20.52 -6.58 -5.70
N TYR A 152 -20.34 -7.67 -4.94
CA TYR A 152 -21.29 -8.16 -3.96
C TYR A 152 -20.83 -7.82 -2.55
N ILE A 153 -21.78 -7.51 -1.68
CA ILE A 153 -21.56 -7.28 -0.24
C ILE A 153 -22.43 -8.25 0.53
N TYR A 154 -21.79 -9.14 1.28
CA TYR A 154 -22.46 -10.11 2.13
C TYR A 154 -22.27 -9.76 3.61
N SER A 155 -23.28 -10.01 4.42
CA SER A 155 -23.17 -9.90 5.88
C SER A 155 -22.29 -11.03 6.46
N PRO A 156 -21.85 -10.92 7.73
CA PRO A 156 -21.16 -12.03 8.41
C PRO A 156 -21.97 -13.33 8.48
N MET A 157 -23.30 -13.25 8.33
CA MET A 157 -24.24 -14.37 8.31
C MET A 157 -24.58 -14.86 6.88
N ASP A 158 -23.72 -14.54 5.90
CA ASP A 158 -23.84 -14.95 4.50
C ASP A 158 -25.11 -14.47 3.78
N SER A 159 -25.75 -13.41 4.27
CA SER A 159 -26.88 -12.78 3.60
C SER A 159 -26.39 -11.70 2.64
N LEU A 160 -26.85 -11.73 1.39
CA LEU A 160 -26.56 -10.68 0.42
C LEU A 160 -27.19 -9.36 0.88
N LEU A 161 -26.35 -8.39 1.28
CA LEU A 161 -26.78 -7.06 1.67
C LEU A 161 -27.01 -6.16 0.46
N LYS A 162 -26.08 -6.25 -0.51
CA LYS A 162 -26.09 -5.38 -1.69
C LYS A 162 -25.27 -5.96 -2.82
N SER A 163 -25.63 -5.57 -4.05
CA SER A 163 -24.74 -5.66 -5.19
C SER A 163 -24.78 -4.35 -5.98
N PHE A 164 -23.66 -3.98 -6.58
CA PHE A 164 -23.57 -2.81 -7.45
C PHE A 164 -22.57 -3.05 -8.58
N GLY A 165 -22.54 -2.14 -9.53
CA GLY A 165 -21.76 -2.22 -10.76
C GLY A 165 -22.70 -2.31 -11.96
N ARG A 166 -22.43 -1.51 -12.98
CA ARG A 166 -23.01 -1.60 -14.32
C ARG A 166 -21.85 -1.92 -15.26
N GLU A 167 -22.00 -2.98 -16.02
CA GLU A 167 -21.00 -3.39 -16.98
C GLU A 167 -20.71 -2.27 -17.99
N GLY A 168 -19.42 -1.96 -18.17
CA GLY A 168 -18.94 -0.98 -19.13
C GLY A 168 -17.58 -0.37 -18.76
N GLN A 169 -17.06 0.44 -19.67
CA GLN A 169 -15.74 1.06 -19.57
C GLN A 169 -15.79 2.56 -19.31
N SER A 170 -16.98 3.16 -19.22
CA SER A 170 -17.14 4.58 -18.90
C SER A 170 -16.94 4.86 -17.41
N TYR A 171 -16.82 6.13 -17.04
CA TYR A 171 -16.73 6.54 -15.64
C TYR A 171 -17.96 6.08 -14.83
N GLY A 172 -17.71 5.41 -13.71
CA GLY A 172 -18.75 4.85 -12.85
C GLY A 172 -19.30 3.49 -13.29
N GLU A 173 -18.88 2.98 -14.42
CA GLU A 173 -19.12 1.59 -14.85
C GLU A 173 -17.99 0.70 -14.35
N ILE A 174 -18.21 -0.60 -14.33
CA ILE A 174 -17.24 -1.63 -13.92
C ILE A 174 -17.11 -2.62 -15.06
N PHE A 175 -15.90 -3.05 -15.38
CA PHE A 175 -15.63 -4.07 -16.38
C PHE A 175 -14.54 -5.01 -15.90
N HIS A 176 -14.86 -6.30 -15.78
CA HIS A 176 -13.96 -7.35 -15.28
C HIS A 176 -13.21 -6.89 -14.01
N PRO A 177 -13.92 -6.65 -12.88
CA PRO A 177 -13.26 -6.21 -11.65
C PRO A 177 -12.35 -7.30 -11.10
N MET A 178 -11.16 -6.90 -10.66
CA MET A 178 -10.12 -7.78 -10.13
C MET A 178 -9.90 -7.50 -8.66
N GLY A 179 -8.82 -6.82 -8.27
CA GLY A 179 -8.51 -6.51 -6.88
C GLY A 179 -9.54 -5.60 -6.22
N ILE A 180 -9.80 -5.81 -4.94
CA ILE A 180 -10.68 -4.98 -4.13
C ILE A 180 -10.12 -4.79 -2.73
N GLU A 181 -10.19 -3.56 -2.23
CA GLU A 181 -9.90 -3.25 -0.83
C GLU A 181 -10.95 -2.28 -0.29
N VAL A 182 -11.31 -2.44 0.98
CA VAL A 182 -12.25 -1.57 1.68
C VAL A 182 -11.61 -0.95 2.91
N ILE A 183 -11.89 0.31 3.14
CA ILE A 183 -11.65 0.99 4.39
C ILE A 183 -12.92 1.71 4.79
N ASP A 184 -13.35 1.58 6.04
CA ASP A 184 -14.50 2.27 6.59
C ASP A 184 -14.11 3.11 7.80
N THR A 185 -14.99 4.02 8.22
CA THR A 185 -14.71 4.96 9.32
C THR A 185 -14.38 4.29 10.65
N ASP A 186 -14.87 3.07 10.88
CA ASP A 186 -14.66 2.30 12.11
C ASP A 186 -13.43 1.38 12.02
N ALA A 187 -12.79 1.31 10.84
CA ALA A 187 -11.62 0.47 10.62
C ALA A 187 -10.47 0.87 11.54
N PRO A 188 -9.81 -0.09 12.22
CA PRO A 188 -8.64 0.21 13.05
C PRO A 188 -7.51 0.76 12.18
N ASN A 189 -6.72 1.69 12.76
CA ASN A 189 -5.58 2.29 12.06
C ASN A 189 -5.98 2.98 10.74
N ASN A 190 -7.05 3.74 10.78
CA ASN A 190 -7.56 4.63 9.73
C ASN A 190 -7.46 6.09 10.23
N TYR A 191 -6.35 6.76 9.92
CA TYR A 191 -6.01 8.08 10.50
C TYR A 191 -7.00 9.18 10.13
N TYR A 192 -7.47 9.19 8.89
CA TYR A 192 -8.40 10.21 8.40
C TYR A 192 -9.86 9.80 8.47
N HIS A 193 -10.17 8.62 9.07
CA HIS A 193 -11.50 8.05 9.10
C HIS A 193 -12.15 7.95 7.69
N GLU A 194 -11.34 7.52 6.73
CA GLU A 194 -11.78 7.35 5.34
C GLU A 194 -12.85 6.26 5.23
N ASP A 195 -13.72 6.41 4.22
CA ASP A 195 -14.82 5.51 3.92
C ASP A 195 -14.93 5.32 2.42
N PHE A 196 -14.24 4.31 1.88
CA PHE A 196 -14.29 4.00 0.45
C PHE A 196 -13.93 2.54 0.15
N ILE A 197 -14.33 2.12 -1.05
CA ILE A 197 -13.89 0.91 -1.72
C ILE A 197 -12.97 1.34 -2.86
N VAL A 198 -11.86 0.64 -3.05
CA VAL A 198 -11.02 0.74 -4.25
C VAL A 198 -11.07 -0.58 -5.00
N VAL A 199 -11.19 -0.51 -6.33
CA VAL A 199 -11.30 -1.66 -7.23
C VAL A 199 -10.35 -1.46 -8.41
N THR A 200 -9.60 -2.49 -8.78
CA THR A 200 -8.91 -2.54 -10.07
C THR A 200 -9.83 -3.21 -11.07
N ASP A 201 -10.01 -2.64 -12.24
CA ASP A 201 -10.93 -3.16 -13.26
C ASP A 201 -10.46 -2.84 -14.70
N ASN A 202 -11.33 -3.08 -15.68
CA ASN A 202 -11.08 -2.86 -17.10
C ASN A 202 -9.83 -3.62 -17.59
N ASP A 203 -9.77 -4.92 -17.24
CA ASP A 203 -8.63 -5.80 -17.56
C ASP A 203 -7.28 -5.23 -17.05
N GLY A 204 -7.30 -4.61 -15.86
CA GLY A 204 -6.13 -4.04 -15.22
C GLY A 204 -5.69 -2.68 -15.75
N LYS A 205 -6.55 -1.95 -16.43
CA LYS A 205 -6.21 -0.64 -17.02
C LYS A 205 -6.78 0.53 -16.23
N ARG A 206 -7.62 0.26 -15.21
CA ARG A 206 -8.29 1.29 -14.42
C ARG A 206 -8.31 0.96 -12.95
N ILE A 207 -8.24 1.99 -12.12
CA ILE A 207 -8.49 1.95 -10.69
C ILE A 207 -9.70 2.82 -10.43
N SER A 208 -10.71 2.29 -9.75
CA SER A 208 -11.98 2.97 -9.48
C SER A 208 -12.25 3.03 -7.98
N ARG A 209 -12.77 4.16 -7.49
CA ARG A 209 -13.20 4.34 -6.10
C ARG A 209 -14.71 4.49 -6.01
N PHE A 210 -15.26 3.86 -4.98
CA PHE A 210 -16.68 3.93 -4.63
C PHE A 210 -16.82 4.22 -3.14
N THR A 211 -17.93 4.78 -2.70
CA THR A 211 -18.30 4.74 -1.29
C THR A 211 -18.58 3.29 -0.87
N THR A 212 -18.54 2.99 0.43
CA THR A 212 -18.94 1.67 0.96
C THR A 212 -20.40 1.32 0.63
N SER A 213 -21.22 2.33 0.29
CA SER A 213 -22.55 2.14 -0.26
C SER A 213 -22.60 1.89 -1.79
N GLY A 214 -21.46 1.81 -2.50
CA GLY A 214 -21.38 1.52 -3.93
C GLY A 214 -21.66 2.71 -4.86
N ARG A 215 -21.67 3.97 -4.36
CA ARG A 215 -21.74 5.16 -5.21
C ARG A 215 -20.35 5.47 -5.75
N PHE A 216 -20.24 5.67 -7.05
CA PHE A 216 -18.99 6.05 -7.72
C PHE A 216 -18.46 7.38 -7.17
N LEU A 217 -17.15 7.45 -6.95
CA LEU A 217 -16.43 8.64 -6.52
C LEU A 217 -15.57 9.19 -7.66
N ASN A 218 -14.57 8.44 -8.08
CA ASN A 218 -13.67 8.76 -9.18
C ASN A 218 -12.92 7.51 -9.67
N SER A 219 -12.22 7.64 -10.79
CA SER A 219 -11.32 6.61 -11.30
C SER A 219 -10.12 7.26 -12.01
N ILE A 220 -9.08 6.46 -12.21
CA ILE A 220 -7.89 6.82 -12.96
C ILE A 220 -7.50 5.66 -13.89
N TYR A 221 -7.14 5.97 -15.12
CA TYR A 221 -6.64 5.00 -16.09
C TYR A 221 -5.11 4.98 -16.13
N SER A 222 -4.55 3.85 -16.54
CA SER A 222 -3.09 3.68 -16.63
C SER A 222 -2.42 4.74 -17.52
N PHE A 223 -3.06 5.15 -18.62
CA PHE A 223 -2.52 6.17 -19.50
C PHE A 223 -2.45 7.56 -18.87
N GLU A 224 -3.29 7.87 -17.87
CA GLU A 224 -3.28 9.15 -17.16
C GLU A 224 -2.06 9.30 -16.23
N ILE A 225 -1.40 8.20 -15.90
CA ILE A 225 -0.13 8.19 -15.16
C ILE A 225 1.08 7.86 -16.08
N GLY A 226 0.88 7.98 -17.40
CA GLY A 226 1.94 7.81 -18.39
C GLY A 226 2.23 6.36 -18.79
N LEU A 227 1.38 5.39 -18.42
CA LEU A 227 1.53 3.99 -18.80
C LEU A 227 0.63 3.64 -19.99
N ALA A 228 1.22 3.34 -21.14
CA ALA A 228 0.47 2.90 -22.32
C ALA A 228 -0.22 1.56 -22.10
N GLU A 229 0.42 0.67 -21.33
CA GLU A 229 -0.10 -0.63 -20.96
C GLU A 229 0.23 -0.93 -19.50
N ALA A 230 -0.75 -1.44 -18.77
CA ALA A 230 -0.61 -1.88 -17.40
C ALA A 230 -1.47 -3.12 -17.14
N THR A 231 -1.17 -3.85 -16.08
CA THR A 231 -2.03 -4.91 -15.54
C THR A 231 -2.14 -4.72 -14.03
N PHE A 232 -3.02 -3.79 -13.63
CA PHE A 232 -3.36 -3.55 -12.22
C PHE A 232 -4.15 -4.74 -11.69
N LEU A 233 -3.56 -5.52 -10.79
CA LEU A 233 -4.20 -6.74 -10.30
C LEU A 233 -4.85 -6.54 -8.93
N TYR A 234 -4.06 -6.28 -7.91
CA TYR A 234 -4.51 -6.17 -6.53
C TYR A 234 -4.21 -4.79 -5.98
N CYS A 235 -4.94 -4.42 -4.94
CA CYS A 235 -4.75 -3.16 -4.26
C CYS A 235 -4.76 -3.32 -2.74
N ALA A 236 -4.13 -2.38 -2.04
CA ALA A 236 -4.14 -2.29 -0.58
C ALA A 236 -4.16 -0.82 -0.16
N VAL A 237 -4.62 -0.56 1.06
CA VAL A 237 -4.74 0.79 1.62
C VAL A 237 -3.93 0.89 2.91
N ASP A 238 -3.13 1.96 3.05
CA ASP A 238 -2.31 2.20 4.24
C ASP A 238 -3.05 2.96 5.36
N TYR A 239 -2.32 3.24 6.46
CA TYR A 239 -2.82 3.97 7.63
C TYR A 239 -3.41 5.35 7.32
N PHE A 240 -2.94 6.02 6.29
CA PHE A 240 -3.39 7.34 5.87
C PHE A 240 -4.41 7.32 4.72
N GLY A 241 -4.85 6.13 4.30
CA GLY A 241 -5.77 5.95 3.19
C GLY A 241 -5.08 6.01 1.82
N ASN A 242 -3.73 6.04 1.75
CA ASN A 242 -3.05 5.96 0.46
C ASN A 242 -3.23 4.58 -0.15
N ILE A 243 -3.42 4.54 -1.45
CA ILE A 243 -3.76 3.35 -2.23
C ILE A 243 -2.49 2.86 -2.92
N TYR A 244 -2.23 1.57 -2.81
CA TYR A 244 -1.13 0.88 -3.48
C TYR A 244 -1.70 -0.17 -4.42
N VAL A 245 -1.20 -0.21 -5.64
CA VAL A 245 -1.69 -1.12 -6.69
C VAL A 245 -0.53 -1.83 -7.35
N THR A 246 -0.61 -3.15 -7.46
CA THR A 246 0.39 -3.95 -8.16
C THR A 246 0.15 -3.91 -9.66
N ASP A 247 1.22 -3.74 -10.43
CA ASP A 247 1.22 -3.83 -11.90
C ASP A 247 2.09 -5.01 -12.33
N GLU A 248 1.44 -6.10 -12.69
CA GLU A 248 2.10 -7.34 -13.09
C GLU A 248 2.93 -7.17 -14.37
N LYS A 249 2.45 -6.33 -15.29
CA LYS A 249 3.08 -6.16 -16.61
C LYS A 249 4.36 -5.34 -16.55
N ASN A 250 4.40 -4.32 -15.71
CA ASN A 250 5.52 -3.38 -15.63
C ASN A 250 6.49 -3.70 -14.47
N ASP A 251 6.25 -4.78 -13.72
CA ASP A 251 7.04 -5.14 -12.54
C ASP A 251 7.11 -3.98 -11.53
N GLN A 252 5.96 -3.32 -11.28
CA GLN A 252 5.88 -2.12 -10.45
C GLN A 252 4.74 -2.17 -9.44
N ILE A 253 4.86 -1.29 -8.46
CA ILE A 253 3.77 -0.94 -7.54
C ILE A 253 3.56 0.56 -7.66
N HIS A 254 2.31 0.96 -7.87
CA HIS A 254 1.91 2.36 -7.98
C HIS A 254 1.28 2.82 -6.68
N LYS A 255 1.67 4.01 -6.24
CA LYS A 255 1.11 4.67 -5.06
C LYS A 255 0.30 5.88 -5.46
N PHE A 256 -0.90 5.97 -4.90
CA PHE A 256 -1.82 7.10 -5.02
C PHE A 256 -2.17 7.63 -3.62
N ASP A 257 -2.56 8.88 -3.54
CA ASP A 257 -3.19 9.39 -2.33
C ASP A 257 -4.61 8.83 -2.17
N ARG A 258 -5.26 9.13 -1.05
CA ARG A 258 -6.64 8.70 -0.76
C ARG A 258 -7.68 9.22 -1.77
N ASN A 259 -7.35 10.19 -2.62
CA ASN A 259 -8.22 10.73 -3.67
C ASN A 259 -7.90 10.19 -5.07
N LEU A 260 -7.04 9.17 -5.19
CA LEU A 260 -6.46 8.66 -6.43
C LEU A 260 -5.57 9.67 -7.17
N THR A 261 -4.99 10.64 -6.50
CA THR A 261 -3.91 11.44 -7.09
C THR A 261 -2.65 10.59 -7.14
N TYR A 262 -2.08 10.43 -8.32
CA TYR A 262 -0.84 9.68 -8.49
C TYR A 262 0.32 10.32 -7.72
N ILE A 263 1.09 9.50 -7.00
CA ILE A 263 2.24 9.95 -6.22
C ILE A 263 3.54 9.46 -6.86
N ILE A 264 3.70 8.14 -7.00
CA ILE A 264 4.94 7.53 -7.51
C ILE A 264 4.70 6.09 -7.93
N SER A 265 5.52 5.61 -8.86
CA SER A 265 5.70 4.19 -9.18
C SER A 265 7.04 3.71 -8.65
N GLU A 266 7.05 2.49 -8.14
CA GLU A 266 8.26 1.82 -7.70
C GLU A 266 8.37 0.44 -8.26
N GLY A 267 9.59 0.08 -8.60
CA GLY A 267 9.95 -1.23 -9.09
C GLY A 267 10.55 -1.21 -10.48
N ARG A 268 11.26 -2.28 -10.74
CA ARG A 268 11.79 -2.68 -12.05
C ARG A 268 11.93 -4.19 -12.03
N THR A 269 12.02 -4.79 -13.18
CA THR A 269 12.16 -6.25 -13.34
C THR A 269 13.40 -6.78 -12.63
N GLY A 270 13.22 -7.76 -11.76
CA GLY A 270 14.33 -8.44 -11.10
C GLY A 270 13.99 -9.03 -9.74
N VAL A 271 15.03 -9.45 -9.00
CA VAL A 271 14.92 -10.09 -7.69
C VAL A 271 15.76 -9.41 -6.61
N GLY A 272 16.36 -8.26 -6.93
CA GLY A 272 17.14 -7.45 -6.01
C GLY A 272 16.29 -6.48 -5.20
N GLN A 273 16.96 -5.56 -4.52
CA GLN A 273 16.30 -4.51 -3.75
C GLN A 273 15.61 -3.51 -4.69
N GLY A 274 14.34 -3.22 -4.45
CA GLY A 274 13.52 -2.35 -5.30
C GLY A 274 13.20 -2.98 -6.67
N GLU A 275 13.30 -4.30 -6.77
CA GLU A 275 12.97 -5.06 -7.98
C GLU A 275 11.79 -6.00 -7.69
N PHE A 276 10.93 -6.20 -8.69
CA PHE A 276 9.80 -7.13 -8.63
C PHE A 276 9.79 -8.02 -9.87
N HIS A 277 9.14 -9.18 -9.74
CA HIS A 277 8.92 -10.10 -10.85
C HIS A 277 7.45 -10.50 -10.91
N SER A 278 6.69 -9.82 -11.76
CA SER A 278 5.23 -9.96 -11.87
C SER A 278 4.55 -9.86 -10.50
N PRO A 279 4.59 -8.68 -9.81
CA PRO A 279 3.96 -8.51 -8.52
C PRO A 279 2.45 -8.67 -8.64
N ARG A 280 1.83 -9.39 -7.70
CA ARG A 280 0.41 -9.74 -7.71
C ARG A 280 -0.26 -9.30 -6.42
N GLY A 281 -0.63 -10.22 -5.54
CA GLY A 281 -1.26 -9.88 -4.28
C GLY A 281 -0.42 -8.90 -3.45
N ILE A 282 -1.07 -7.93 -2.82
CA ILE A 282 -0.48 -6.97 -1.89
C ILE A 282 -1.38 -6.79 -0.68
N THR A 283 -0.78 -6.74 0.50
CA THR A 283 -1.48 -6.38 1.74
C THR A 283 -0.60 -5.50 2.62
N ILE A 284 -1.23 -4.64 3.42
CA ILE A 284 -0.55 -3.68 4.29
C ILE A 284 -1.04 -3.81 5.72
N GLY A 285 -0.13 -4.16 6.62
CA GLY A 285 -0.35 -4.06 8.05
C GLY A 285 -0.43 -2.58 8.46
N ARG A 286 -1.63 -2.00 8.47
CA ARG A 286 -1.85 -0.54 8.64
C ARG A 286 -1.22 0.03 9.91
N ARG A 287 -1.12 -0.77 10.98
CA ARG A 287 -0.60 -0.32 12.26
C ARG A 287 0.87 0.11 12.20
N TYR A 288 1.71 -0.64 11.49
CA TYR A 288 3.15 -0.38 11.42
C TYR A 288 3.69 -0.13 10.02
N GLY A 289 2.85 -0.28 8.99
CA GLY A 289 3.24 -0.10 7.59
C GLY A 289 4.04 -1.27 7.02
N GLN A 290 3.78 -2.49 7.51
CA GLN A 290 4.32 -3.73 6.97
C GLN A 290 3.62 -4.05 5.66
N VAL A 291 4.37 -4.40 4.63
CA VAL A 291 3.86 -4.72 3.29
C VAL A 291 4.28 -6.12 2.90
N PHE A 292 3.32 -6.92 2.49
CA PHE A 292 3.55 -8.25 1.95
C PHE A 292 3.04 -8.32 0.53
N ILE A 293 3.85 -8.87 -0.36
CA ILE A 293 3.57 -8.94 -1.80
C ILE A 293 3.84 -10.35 -2.28
N THR A 294 2.92 -10.92 -3.05
CA THR A 294 3.20 -12.13 -3.85
C THR A 294 3.75 -11.73 -5.21
N GLU A 295 4.64 -12.56 -5.70
CA GLU A 295 5.25 -12.44 -7.02
C GLU A 295 5.12 -13.77 -7.78
N LYS A 296 5.42 -13.78 -9.07
CA LYS A 296 5.34 -14.99 -9.91
C LYS A 296 6.04 -16.21 -9.30
N GLU A 297 7.17 -16.03 -8.64
CA GLU A 297 7.97 -17.09 -8.06
C GLU A 297 8.41 -16.80 -6.62
N GLY A 298 7.52 -16.17 -5.85
CA GLY A 298 7.88 -15.83 -4.47
C GLY A 298 6.96 -14.83 -3.82
N GLY A 299 7.52 -14.14 -2.84
CA GLY A 299 6.90 -13.01 -2.18
C GLY A 299 7.93 -12.13 -1.49
N GLN A 300 7.56 -10.93 -1.17
CA GLN A 300 8.40 -9.97 -0.45
C GLN A 300 7.73 -9.49 0.83
N TYR A 301 8.56 -9.22 1.83
CA TYR A 301 8.20 -8.48 3.04
C TYR A 301 8.96 -7.16 3.07
N LEU A 302 8.23 -6.06 3.08
CA LEU A 302 8.75 -4.70 2.99
C LEU A 302 8.11 -3.83 4.08
N TRP A 303 8.61 -2.61 4.22
CA TRP A 303 8.02 -1.58 5.06
C TRP A 303 7.71 -0.35 4.22
N ILE A 304 6.58 0.31 4.50
CA ILE A 304 6.31 1.63 3.91
C ILE A 304 7.38 2.61 4.41
N SER A 305 7.99 3.33 3.50
CA SER A 305 8.99 4.34 3.78
C SER A 305 8.64 5.67 3.10
N ILE A 306 9.56 6.62 3.14
CA ILE A 306 9.42 7.93 2.53
C ILE A 306 10.59 8.23 1.62
N ASP A 307 10.30 8.79 0.46
CA ASP A 307 11.28 9.50 -0.34
C ASP A 307 10.91 10.97 -0.51
N ALA A 308 11.89 11.78 -0.85
CA ALA A 308 11.68 13.20 -1.06
C ALA A 308 12.70 13.77 -2.05
N ILE A 309 12.24 14.72 -2.85
CA ILE A 309 13.03 15.40 -3.85
C ILE A 309 12.99 16.90 -3.54
N PHE A 310 14.15 17.55 -3.55
CA PHE A 310 14.24 19.01 -3.60
C PHE A 310 14.17 19.44 -5.06
N VAL A 311 13.09 20.12 -5.43
CA VAL A 311 12.83 20.58 -6.80
C VAL A 311 13.62 21.84 -7.11
N GLY A 312 13.69 22.78 -6.15
CA GLY A 312 14.44 24.01 -6.33
C GLY A 312 13.97 25.16 -5.43
N CYS A 313 14.62 26.29 -5.62
CA CYS A 313 14.21 27.58 -5.06
C CYS A 313 13.72 28.50 -6.19
N PHE A 314 12.60 29.16 -6.00
CA PHE A 314 11.97 30.04 -7.00
C PHE A 314 11.58 31.39 -6.39
N PRO A 315 12.27 32.51 -6.77
CA PRO A 315 13.42 32.54 -7.64
C PRO A 315 14.68 31.91 -7.01
N SER A 316 15.59 31.40 -7.83
CA SER A 316 16.88 30.86 -7.38
C SER A 316 17.90 31.97 -7.00
N VAL A 317 17.59 33.19 -7.41
CA VAL A 317 18.35 34.41 -7.05
C VAL A 317 17.33 35.50 -6.67
N PHE A 318 17.53 36.12 -5.51
CA PHE A 318 16.71 37.23 -5.04
C PHE A 318 17.59 38.42 -4.60
N SER A 319 17.00 39.59 -4.39
CA SER A 319 17.73 40.80 -3.94
C SER A 319 17.19 41.28 -2.60
N ALA A 320 17.98 42.12 -1.91
CA ALA A 320 17.56 42.75 -0.66
C ALA A 320 16.34 43.66 -0.82
N LYS A 321 16.02 44.14 -2.05
CA LYS A 321 14.81 44.96 -2.34
C LYS A 321 13.57 44.10 -2.54
N GLN A 322 13.75 42.87 -3.01
CA GLN A 322 12.68 41.86 -3.15
C GLN A 322 13.19 40.58 -2.50
N PRO A 323 13.23 40.59 -1.16
CA PRO A 323 13.75 39.43 -0.45
C PRO A 323 12.81 38.25 -0.53
N GLY A 324 13.40 37.05 -0.56
CA GLY A 324 12.65 35.81 -0.44
C GLY A 324 12.67 34.92 -1.65
N THR A 325 12.32 33.66 -1.37
CA THR A 325 12.23 32.58 -2.33
C THR A 325 11.23 31.53 -1.84
N THR A 326 10.68 30.75 -2.75
CA THR A 326 9.85 29.58 -2.44
C THR A 326 10.68 28.32 -2.66
N LEU A 327 10.83 27.52 -1.62
CA LEU A 327 11.39 26.17 -1.70
C LEU A 327 10.29 25.23 -2.18
N ALA A 328 10.54 24.51 -3.26
CA ALA A 328 9.65 23.47 -3.75
C ALA A 328 10.25 22.08 -3.44
N LEU A 329 9.48 21.26 -2.77
CA LEU A 329 9.79 19.87 -2.41
C LEU A 329 8.69 18.98 -2.96
N TYR A 330 9.01 17.69 -3.17
CA TYR A 330 8.03 16.64 -3.39
C TYR A 330 8.28 15.52 -2.39
N VAL A 331 7.23 15.05 -1.71
CA VAL A 331 7.31 13.97 -0.73
C VAL A 331 6.37 12.81 -1.11
N THR A 332 6.81 11.58 -0.91
CA THR A 332 6.08 10.37 -1.34
C THR A 332 5.18 9.76 -0.26
N ALA A 333 5.22 10.30 0.94
CA ALA A 333 4.39 9.86 2.06
C ALA A 333 4.08 11.05 2.99
N GLU A 334 3.17 10.84 3.94
CA GLU A 334 2.95 11.82 5.01
C GLU A 334 4.26 12.11 5.74
N ALA A 335 4.66 13.36 5.68
CA ALA A 335 5.96 13.85 6.11
C ALA A 335 5.88 14.76 7.34
N ARG A 336 6.94 14.70 8.15
CA ARG A 336 7.34 15.77 9.06
C ARG A 336 8.63 16.38 8.53
N ILE A 337 8.61 17.70 8.32
CA ILE A 337 9.67 18.46 7.65
C ILE A 337 10.25 19.45 8.63
N ASP A 338 11.59 19.47 8.74
CA ASP A 338 12.37 20.48 9.47
C ASP A 338 13.34 21.13 8.47
N ILE A 339 13.49 22.46 8.51
CA ILE A 339 14.36 23.23 7.60
C ILE A 339 15.15 24.24 8.39
N ASP A 340 16.48 24.13 8.32
CA ASP A 340 17.44 25.08 8.84
C ASP A 340 18.13 25.85 7.72
N ILE A 341 18.45 27.12 7.95
CA ILE A 341 19.12 28.00 7.01
C ILE A 341 20.53 28.28 7.50
N TYR A 342 21.50 28.16 6.60
CA TYR A 342 22.92 28.41 6.84
C TYR A 342 23.47 29.45 5.86
N ASN A 343 24.40 30.28 6.34
CA ASN A 343 25.15 31.19 5.50
C ASN A 343 26.35 30.49 4.83
N GLN A 344 27.07 31.19 3.97
CA GLN A 344 28.24 30.68 3.25
C GLN A 344 29.39 30.24 4.17
N ALA A 345 29.49 30.80 5.40
CA ALA A 345 30.45 30.38 6.40
C ALA A 345 30.02 29.07 7.12
N GLY A 346 28.85 28.52 6.81
CA GLY A 346 28.30 27.32 7.48
C GLY A 346 27.68 27.62 8.85
N GLU A 347 27.40 28.86 9.16
CA GLU A 347 26.72 29.25 10.39
C GLU A 347 25.21 29.21 10.21
N LYS A 348 24.51 28.65 11.18
CA LYS A 348 23.04 28.63 11.20
C LYS A 348 22.49 30.01 11.46
N ILE A 349 21.79 30.59 10.50
CA ILE A 349 21.19 31.92 10.59
C ILE A 349 19.72 31.91 10.98
N GLY A 350 19.03 30.77 10.82
CA GLY A 350 17.62 30.63 11.16
C GLY A 350 17.13 29.21 11.13
N ASN A 351 15.95 29.01 11.69
CA ASN A 351 15.13 27.82 11.51
C ASN A 351 13.87 28.26 10.77
N LEU A 352 13.71 27.84 9.52
CA LEU A 352 12.58 28.23 8.69
C LEU A 352 11.32 27.44 9.04
N ILE A 353 11.51 26.14 9.29
CA ILE A 353 10.42 25.20 9.59
C ILE A 353 10.86 24.25 10.70
N ASP A 354 9.98 24.04 11.68
CA ASP A 354 10.11 23.07 12.75
C ASP A 354 8.88 22.16 12.78
N GLY A 355 9.04 20.93 12.29
CA GLY A 355 8.05 19.86 12.38
C GLY A 355 6.78 20.06 11.57
N LEU A 356 6.85 20.73 10.42
CA LEU A 356 5.72 20.92 9.50
C LEU A 356 5.21 19.54 9.02
N LYS A 357 3.92 19.30 9.19
CA LYS A 357 3.25 18.07 8.74
C LYS A 357 2.61 18.32 7.38
N LYS A 358 2.94 17.46 6.40
CA LYS A 358 2.40 17.53 5.03
C LYS A 358 1.97 16.13 4.54
N PRO A 359 0.88 16.05 3.76
CA PRO A 359 0.53 14.86 3.00
C PRO A 359 1.52 14.62 1.86
N PRO A 360 1.48 13.45 1.19
CA PRO A 360 2.26 13.22 -0.02
C PRO A 360 1.91 14.23 -1.13
N GLY A 361 2.89 14.52 -1.99
CA GLY A 361 2.78 15.46 -3.09
C GLY A 361 3.73 16.67 -2.98
N GLU A 362 3.38 17.74 -3.66
CA GLU A 362 4.15 18.98 -3.68
C GLU A 362 4.04 19.75 -2.37
N VAL A 363 5.18 20.27 -1.91
CA VAL A 363 5.28 21.11 -0.71
C VAL A 363 6.00 22.40 -1.06
N LEU A 364 5.29 23.51 -0.95
CA LEU A 364 5.83 24.86 -1.17
C LEU A 364 6.03 25.55 0.17
N ILE A 365 7.23 26.07 0.41
CA ILE A 365 7.63 26.75 1.64
C ILE A 365 8.31 28.06 1.29
N VAL A 366 7.77 29.15 1.77
CA VAL A 366 8.29 30.50 1.50
C VAL A 366 9.33 30.86 2.56
N TRP A 367 10.51 31.29 2.14
CA TRP A 367 11.46 32.04 2.95
C TRP A 367 11.46 33.49 2.52
N ASP A 368 11.26 34.38 3.45
CA ASP A 368 11.15 35.84 3.23
C ASP A 368 12.51 36.54 3.10
N GLY A 369 13.63 35.80 3.15
CA GLY A 369 14.97 36.37 3.10
C GLY A 369 15.44 37.02 4.41
N LEU A 370 14.78 36.70 5.54
CA LEU A 370 15.16 37.20 6.87
C LEU A 370 15.97 36.18 7.67
N ASP A 371 16.85 36.67 8.52
CA ASP A 371 17.56 35.91 9.55
C ASP A 371 16.66 35.70 10.79
N LYS A 372 17.18 34.97 11.80
CA LYS A 372 16.50 34.73 13.08
C LYS A 372 16.15 35.98 13.89
N ASN A 373 16.75 37.12 13.57
CA ASN A 373 16.54 38.43 14.25
C ASN A 373 15.58 39.32 13.45
N GLY A 374 15.07 38.85 12.30
CA GLY A 374 14.19 39.61 11.40
C GLY A 374 14.91 40.60 10.50
N ASN A 375 16.23 40.49 10.34
CA ASN A 375 16.98 41.34 9.42
C ASN A 375 17.06 40.69 8.06
N VAL A 376 17.01 41.51 6.99
CA VAL A 376 17.27 41.03 5.63
C VAL A 376 18.71 40.53 5.55
N VAL A 377 18.86 39.29 5.01
CA VAL A 377 20.18 38.67 4.91
C VAL A 377 21.11 39.43 3.94
N PRO A 378 22.41 39.56 4.23
CA PRO A 378 23.37 40.19 3.32
C PRO A 378 23.52 39.42 1.99
N PRO A 379 24.05 40.06 0.94
CA PRO A 379 24.37 39.34 -0.30
C PRO A 379 25.30 38.14 -0.05
N GLY A 380 24.98 37.00 -0.63
CA GLY A 380 25.71 35.74 -0.44
C GLY A 380 24.89 34.52 -0.86
N GLU A 381 25.48 33.35 -0.67
CA GLU A 381 24.79 32.07 -0.87
C GLU A 381 24.25 31.56 0.47
N TYR A 382 23.04 30.99 0.43
CA TYR A 382 22.36 30.41 1.59
C TYR A 382 21.99 28.98 1.31
N GLU A 383 22.34 28.08 2.25
CA GLU A 383 22.04 26.66 2.19
C GLU A 383 20.84 26.33 3.07
N PHE A 384 19.85 25.66 2.51
CA PHE A 384 18.77 25.02 3.27
C PHE A 384 19.17 23.57 3.57
N ARG A 385 19.21 23.20 4.85
CA ARG A 385 19.33 21.82 5.29
C ARG A 385 17.97 21.32 5.72
N ILE A 386 17.48 20.35 4.95
CA ILE A 386 16.10 19.86 5.05
C ILE A 386 16.14 18.45 5.60
N THR A 387 15.45 18.21 6.71
CA THR A 387 15.28 16.88 7.28
C THR A 387 13.82 16.47 7.13
N ILE A 388 13.57 15.30 6.52
CA ILE A 388 12.24 14.77 6.28
C ILE A 388 12.14 13.40 6.94
N ARG A 389 11.01 13.15 7.64
CA ARG A 389 10.68 11.87 8.28
C ARG A 389 9.27 11.47 7.90
N ALA A 390 9.02 10.17 7.68
CA ALA A 390 7.66 9.65 7.61
C ALA A 390 6.95 9.84 8.97
N ARG A 391 5.64 10.03 8.92
CA ARG A 391 4.84 10.25 10.14
C ARG A 391 4.37 8.97 10.81
N HIS A 392 4.48 7.83 10.13
CA HIS A 392 3.93 6.57 10.62
C HIS A 392 4.83 5.38 10.27
N GLY A 393 4.67 4.30 11.04
CA GLY A 393 5.31 3.04 10.81
C GLY A 393 6.81 3.02 11.11
N HIS A 394 7.47 1.98 10.64
CA HIS A 394 8.93 1.83 10.78
C HIS A 394 9.68 2.97 10.07
N GLY A 395 9.15 3.44 8.96
CA GLY A 395 9.68 4.58 8.20
C GLY A 395 9.82 5.87 9.01
N ALA A 396 9.08 6.04 10.14
CA ALA A 396 9.23 7.18 11.04
C ALA A 396 10.63 7.26 11.69
N LYS A 397 11.38 6.16 11.74
CA LYS A 397 12.77 6.12 12.20
C LYS A 397 13.76 6.54 11.14
N VAL A 398 13.38 6.51 9.87
CA VAL A 398 14.21 6.86 8.72
C VAL A 398 14.13 8.35 8.46
N LYS A 399 15.30 8.97 8.28
CA LYS A 399 15.43 10.39 7.96
C LYS A 399 16.01 10.54 6.57
N LYS A 400 15.39 11.38 5.76
CA LYS A 400 15.95 11.88 4.51
C LYS A 400 16.55 13.25 4.74
N TYR A 401 17.72 13.47 4.17
CA TYR A 401 18.44 14.73 4.24
C TYR A 401 18.57 15.27 2.83
N LEU A 402 18.04 16.47 2.61
CA LEU A 402 18.15 17.19 1.35
C LEU A 402 18.85 18.52 1.58
N ARG A 403 19.44 19.06 0.52
CA ARG A 403 20.08 20.38 0.53
C ARG A 403 19.56 21.19 -0.64
N GLY A 404 19.30 22.46 -0.38
CA GLY A 404 18.97 23.45 -1.39
C GLY A 404 19.85 24.66 -1.23
N VAL A 405 20.10 25.38 -2.32
CA VAL A 405 20.90 26.60 -2.31
C VAL A 405 20.13 27.71 -3.02
N VAL A 406 20.22 28.92 -2.47
CA VAL A 406 19.68 30.15 -3.07
C VAL A 406 20.70 31.26 -2.95
N LYS A 407 20.70 32.20 -3.89
CA LYS A 407 21.62 33.34 -3.89
C LYS A 407 20.87 34.66 -3.62
N CYS A 408 21.35 35.41 -2.61
CA CYS A 408 20.98 36.79 -2.42
C CYS A 408 22.02 37.69 -3.11
N ILE A 409 21.58 38.64 -3.92
CA ILE A 409 22.43 39.63 -4.57
C ILE A 409 22.20 41.03 -3.98
N ALA A 410 23.22 41.88 -4.10
CA ALA A 410 23.07 43.31 -3.79
C ALA A 410 22.01 43.89 -4.72
N SER A 411 21.29 44.87 -4.19
CA SER A 411 20.25 45.62 -4.93
C SER A 411 20.85 46.59 -5.93
#